data_4893473e75e2527a6ed18b2365ba7eb3
#
_entry.id   4893473e75e2527a6ed18b2365ba7eb3
#
_cell.length_a   1.000
_cell.length_b   1.000
_cell.length_c   1.000
_cell.angle_alpha   90.00
_cell.angle_beta   90.00
_cell.angle_gamma   90.00
#
_symmetry.space_group_name_H-M   'P 1'
#
loop_
_entity.id
_entity.type
_entity.pdbx_description
1 polymer ?
#
loop_
_entity_poly.entity_id
_entity_poly.type
_entity_poly.pdbx_seq_one_letter_code
_entity_poly.pdbx_strand_id
1 'polypeptide(L)'
;MTEFTECDVLVVGAGLAGLACAQRLVDRGRDVIVLESADRVGGRVTSDDVDGFIVDRGFQVLNPAYPSLAEVVPVGRLGLRPFPRAIAVRRTDGLSTLKDPTRDPFALAGDLS
;
A
#
# COMPACT_ATOMS: atom_id res chain seq x y z
N MET A 1 28.98 -29.29 -4.26
CA MET A 1 28.27 -29.29 -5.55
C MET A 1 27.38 -28.06 -5.54
N THR A 2 27.57 -27.15 -6.51
CA THR A 2 26.69 -25.98 -6.66
C THR A 2 25.48 -26.46 -7.45
N GLU A 3 24.33 -26.49 -6.82
CA GLU A 3 23.08 -26.85 -7.47
C GLU A 3 22.61 -25.61 -8.26
N PHE A 4 22.48 -25.74 -9.57
CA PHE A 4 21.93 -24.66 -10.43
C PHE A 4 20.43 -24.91 -10.59
N THR A 5 19.63 -23.90 -10.31
CA THR A 5 18.20 -23.92 -10.59
C THR A 5 17.95 -23.16 -11.91
N GLU A 6 17.34 -23.84 -12.87
CA GLU A 6 16.96 -23.23 -14.15
C GLU A 6 15.57 -22.62 -14.04
N CYS A 7 15.36 -21.47 -14.68
CA CYS A 7 14.05 -20.81 -14.81
C CYS A 7 14.02 -19.99 -16.09
N ASP A 8 12.83 -19.64 -16.58
CA ASP A 8 12.65 -18.77 -17.74
C ASP A 8 13.01 -17.31 -17.41
N VAL A 9 12.62 -16.86 -16.21
CA VAL A 9 12.79 -15.47 -15.79
C VAL A 9 13.17 -15.39 -14.32
N LEU A 10 14.19 -14.58 -14.04
CA LEU A 10 14.58 -14.22 -12.70
C LEU A 10 14.12 -12.79 -12.39
N VAL A 11 13.29 -12.63 -11.37
CA VAL A 11 12.83 -11.32 -10.88
C VAL A 11 13.61 -10.97 -9.62
N VAL A 12 14.25 -9.80 -9.62
CA VAL A 12 15.02 -9.32 -8.48
C VAL A 12 14.21 -8.30 -7.69
N GLY A 13 13.92 -8.64 -6.44
CA GLY A 13 13.11 -7.84 -5.51
C GLY A 13 11.65 -8.31 -5.45
N ALA A 14 11.20 -8.67 -4.24
CA ALA A 14 9.83 -9.10 -3.95
C ALA A 14 8.96 -7.97 -3.35
N GLY A 15 9.17 -6.73 -3.78
CA GLY A 15 8.23 -5.63 -3.55
C GLY A 15 7.00 -5.75 -4.47
N LEU A 16 6.04 -4.81 -4.37
CA LEU A 16 4.80 -4.83 -5.16
C LEU A 16 5.05 -4.99 -6.67
N ALA A 17 6.03 -4.25 -7.22
CA ALA A 17 6.33 -4.30 -8.65
C ALA A 17 6.90 -5.65 -9.08
N GLY A 18 7.81 -6.22 -8.30
CA GLY A 18 8.40 -7.53 -8.58
C GLY A 18 7.36 -8.64 -8.48
N LEU A 19 6.54 -8.63 -7.45
CA LEU A 19 5.46 -9.60 -7.27
C LEU A 19 4.41 -9.51 -8.38
N ALA A 20 4.02 -8.29 -8.78
CA ALA A 20 3.10 -8.08 -9.89
C ALA A 20 3.68 -8.57 -11.24
N CYS A 21 4.97 -8.34 -11.45
CA CYS A 21 5.69 -8.84 -12.62
C CYS A 21 5.73 -10.37 -12.63
N ALA A 22 6.14 -10.98 -11.52
CA ALA A 22 6.20 -12.42 -11.38
C ALA A 22 4.84 -13.08 -11.62
N GLN A 23 3.77 -12.56 -11.01
CA GLN A 23 2.42 -13.07 -11.21
C GLN A 23 2.02 -13.05 -12.69
N ARG A 24 2.23 -11.94 -13.39
CA ARG A 24 1.90 -11.82 -14.82
C ARG A 24 2.71 -12.76 -15.71
N LEU A 25 3.93 -13.09 -15.33
CA LEU A 25 4.77 -14.06 -16.04
C LEU A 25 4.28 -15.48 -15.82
N VAL A 26 3.95 -15.82 -14.58
CA VAL A 26 3.36 -17.14 -14.22
C VAL A 26 2.02 -17.34 -14.93
N ASP A 27 1.16 -16.32 -14.99
CA ASP A 27 -0.12 -16.36 -15.70
C ASP A 27 0.06 -16.60 -17.22
N ARG A 28 1.26 -16.32 -17.75
CA ARG A 28 1.67 -16.61 -19.13
C ARG A 28 2.43 -17.94 -19.30
N GLY A 29 2.44 -18.76 -18.26
CA GLY A 29 3.09 -20.08 -18.27
C GLY A 29 4.60 -20.03 -18.22
N ARG A 30 5.20 -18.95 -17.70
CA ARG A 30 6.65 -18.86 -17.52
C ARG A 30 7.05 -19.43 -16.16
N ASP A 31 8.19 -20.12 -16.15
CA ASP A 31 8.84 -20.52 -14.90
C ASP A 31 9.63 -19.33 -14.32
N VAL A 32 9.27 -18.91 -13.11
CA VAL A 32 9.75 -17.65 -12.53
C VAL A 32 10.34 -17.88 -11.15
N ILE A 33 11.56 -17.40 -10.96
CA ILE A 33 12.19 -17.31 -9.63
C ILE A 33 12.20 -15.83 -9.22
N VAL A 34 11.80 -15.57 -7.97
CA VAL A 34 11.90 -14.25 -7.35
C VAL A 34 12.99 -14.28 -6.29
N LEU A 35 13.97 -13.38 -6.40
CA LEU A 35 15.01 -13.19 -5.40
C LEU A 35 14.69 -11.96 -4.56
N GLU A 36 14.71 -12.10 -3.24
CA GLU A 36 14.54 -11.02 -2.27
C GLU A 36 15.73 -11.00 -1.32
N SER A 37 16.25 -9.81 -1.04
CA SER A 37 17.39 -9.63 -0.13
C SER A 37 16.97 -9.60 1.35
N ALA A 38 15.70 -9.29 1.62
CA ALA A 38 15.14 -9.31 2.95
C ALA A 38 14.64 -10.71 3.33
N ASP A 39 14.33 -10.91 4.59
CA ASP A 39 13.78 -12.15 5.15
C ASP A 39 12.28 -12.34 4.81
N ARG A 40 11.64 -11.35 4.17
CA ARG A 40 10.22 -11.38 3.81
C ARG A 40 9.92 -10.57 2.54
N VAL A 41 8.82 -10.91 1.89
CA VAL A 41 8.29 -10.18 0.72
C VAL A 41 7.54 -8.92 1.14
N GLY A 42 7.26 -8.02 0.18
CA GLY A 42 6.46 -6.81 0.36
C GLY A 42 7.25 -5.52 0.20
N GLY A 43 8.55 -5.54 0.43
CA GLY A 43 9.42 -4.36 0.29
C GLY A 43 9.00 -3.24 1.25
N ARG A 44 8.62 -2.09 0.71
CA ARG A 44 8.16 -0.92 1.50
C ARG A 44 6.75 -1.05 2.07
N VAL A 45 5.95 -1.99 1.55
CA VAL A 45 4.60 -2.28 2.04
C VAL A 45 4.69 -3.43 3.04
N THR A 46 5.25 -3.13 4.20
CA THR A 46 5.41 -4.10 5.28
C THR A 46 5.03 -3.47 6.60
N SER A 47 4.47 -4.29 7.49
CA SER A 47 4.11 -3.91 8.84
C SER A 47 4.84 -4.81 9.83
N ASP A 48 5.16 -4.29 10.98
CA ASP A 48 5.70 -5.02 12.11
C ASP A 48 4.64 -5.19 13.20
N ASP A 49 4.68 -6.30 13.91
CA ASP A 49 3.94 -6.46 15.16
C ASP A 49 4.86 -6.04 16.31
N VAL A 50 4.47 -5.00 17.02
CA VAL A 50 5.21 -4.47 18.17
C VAL A 50 4.25 -4.44 19.36
N ASP A 51 4.41 -5.34 20.29
CA ASP A 51 3.59 -5.46 21.50
C ASP A 51 2.08 -5.55 21.22
N GLY A 52 1.70 -6.25 20.13
CA GLY A 52 0.32 -6.40 19.70
C GLY A 52 -0.23 -5.23 18.86
N PHE A 53 0.59 -4.26 18.53
CA PHE A 53 0.28 -3.18 17.59
C PHE A 53 0.86 -3.47 16.22
N ILE A 54 0.05 -3.29 15.17
CA ILE A 54 0.52 -3.35 13.78
C ILE A 54 1.09 -1.98 13.41
N VAL A 55 2.39 -1.93 13.22
CA VAL A 55 3.13 -0.71 12.89
C VAL A 55 3.62 -0.78 11.45
N ASP A 56 3.08 0.09 10.61
CA ASP A 56 3.51 0.15 9.21
C ASP A 56 4.87 0.82 9.08
N ARG A 57 5.79 0.22 8.32
CA ARG A 57 7.13 0.76 8.05
C ARG A 57 7.13 1.97 7.13
N GLY A 58 6.03 2.20 6.43
CA GLY A 58 5.87 3.29 5.49
C GLY A 58 4.45 3.82 5.49
N PHE A 59 4.20 4.77 4.59
CA PHE A 59 2.87 5.35 4.44
C PHE A 59 1.95 4.37 3.70
N GLN A 60 0.98 3.81 4.39
CA GLN A 60 0.13 2.71 3.93
C GLN A 60 -1.26 3.20 3.50
N VAL A 61 -1.32 4.23 2.69
CA VAL A 61 -2.58 4.68 2.09
C VAL A 61 -2.70 4.19 0.67
N LEU A 62 -3.79 3.48 0.38
CA LEU A 62 -4.10 2.98 -0.94
C LEU A 62 -5.15 3.88 -1.61
N ASN A 63 -4.85 4.36 -2.82
CA ASN A 63 -5.86 5.00 -3.66
C ASN A 63 -6.51 3.93 -4.56
N PRO A 64 -7.77 3.54 -4.28
CA PRO A 64 -8.45 2.49 -5.05
C PRO A 64 -8.79 2.91 -6.49
N ALA A 65 -8.63 4.18 -6.83
CA ALA A 65 -8.91 4.70 -8.18
C ALA A 65 -7.76 4.46 -9.19
N TYR A 66 -6.64 3.89 -8.77
CA TYR A 66 -5.58 3.52 -9.73
C TYR A 66 -6.06 2.43 -10.69
N PRO A 67 -6.05 2.66 -12.02
CA PRO A 67 -6.64 1.72 -12.98
C PRO A 67 -6.02 0.31 -12.92
N SER A 68 -4.70 0.23 -12.77
CA SER A 68 -3.99 -1.06 -12.75
C SER A 68 -4.07 -1.79 -11.41
N LEU A 69 -4.67 -1.17 -10.38
CA LEU A 69 -4.69 -1.78 -9.04
C LEU A 69 -5.51 -3.06 -9.02
N ALA A 70 -6.69 -3.04 -9.61
CA ALA A 70 -7.62 -4.18 -9.63
C ALA A 70 -7.07 -5.39 -10.42
N GLU A 71 -6.13 -5.15 -11.34
CA GLU A 71 -5.48 -6.21 -12.11
C GLU A 71 -4.44 -6.98 -11.31
N VAL A 72 -3.88 -6.35 -10.28
CA VAL A 72 -2.74 -6.88 -9.52
C VAL A 72 -3.12 -7.27 -8.10
N VAL A 73 -4.07 -6.54 -7.50
CA VAL A 73 -4.43 -6.70 -6.10
C VAL A 73 -5.92 -6.96 -5.97
N PRO A 74 -6.35 -8.02 -5.28
CA PRO A 74 -7.75 -8.28 -5.00
C PRO A 74 -8.28 -7.28 -3.94
N VAL A 75 -8.56 -6.04 -4.37
CA VAL A 75 -8.90 -4.90 -3.50
C VAL A 75 -10.02 -5.23 -2.50
N GLY A 76 -11.02 -6.03 -2.92
CA GLY A 76 -12.13 -6.45 -2.05
C GLY A 76 -11.71 -7.32 -0.86
N ARG A 77 -10.50 -7.92 -0.90
CA ARG A 77 -9.96 -8.76 0.19
C ARG A 77 -9.10 -7.98 1.19
N LEU A 78 -8.79 -6.72 0.90
CA LEU A 78 -7.88 -5.92 1.72
C LEU A 78 -8.54 -5.34 2.98
N GLY A 79 -9.88 -5.41 3.11
CA GLY A 79 -10.57 -4.83 4.27
C GLY A 79 -10.37 -3.32 4.39
N LEU A 80 -10.26 -2.61 3.26
CA LEU A 80 -9.98 -1.18 3.24
C LEU A 80 -11.03 -0.40 4.03
N ARG A 81 -10.56 0.57 4.81
CA ARG A 81 -11.39 1.53 5.52
C ARG A 81 -11.15 2.92 4.95
N PRO A 82 -12.19 3.65 4.51
CA PRO A 82 -12.02 5.00 4.02
C PRO A 82 -11.64 5.94 5.17
N PHE A 83 -10.73 6.87 4.89
CA PHE A 83 -10.49 7.98 5.79
C PHE A 83 -11.62 9.02 5.71
N PRO A 84 -11.92 9.72 6.82
CA PRO A 84 -12.74 10.92 6.74
C PRO A 84 -12.06 11.93 5.81
N ARG A 85 -12.86 12.63 5.00
CA ARG A 85 -12.35 13.69 4.10
C ARG A 85 -12.13 14.98 4.90
N ALA A 86 -11.18 14.91 5.80
CA ALA A 86 -10.86 15.99 6.70
C ALA A 86 -9.37 15.97 7.04
N ILE A 87 -8.83 17.13 7.35
CA ILE A 87 -7.46 17.30 7.82
C ILE A 87 -7.50 17.90 9.21
N ALA A 88 -6.86 17.28 10.18
CA ALA A 88 -6.66 17.87 11.49
C ALA A 88 -5.41 18.74 11.48
N VAL A 89 -5.57 19.99 11.85
CA VAL A 89 -4.49 20.98 11.91
C VAL A 89 -4.25 21.37 13.37
N ARG A 90 -3.03 21.18 13.84
CA ARG A 90 -2.62 21.64 15.18
C ARG A 90 -2.43 23.15 15.16
N ARG A 91 -3.15 23.84 16.03
CA ARG A 91 -3.01 25.29 16.29
C ARG A 91 -2.46 25.52 17.69
N THR A 92 -2.12 26.73 18.02
CA THR A 92 -1.61 27.11 19.34
C THR A 92 -2.63 26.90 20.46
N ASP A 93 -3.92 27.03 20.13
CA ASP A 93 -5.06 26.95 21.03
C ASP A 93 -5.79 25.58 21.00
N GLY A 94 -5.36 24.66 20.12
CA GLY A 94 -6.00 23.34 20.05
C GLY A 94 -5.81 22.62 18.72
N LEU A 95 -6.81 21.81 18.38
CA LEU A 95 -6.89 21.05 17.14
C LEU A 95 -8.10 21.54 16.34
N SER A 96 -7.87 22.03 15.14
CA SER A 96 -8.92 22.39 14.19
C SER A 96 -9.07 21.34 13.12
N THR A 97 -10.28 21.06 12.65
CA THR A 97 -10.55 20.08 11.60
C THR A 97 -11.05 20.79 10.36
N LEU A 98 -10.29 20.75 9.27
CA LEU A 98 -10.70 21.23 7.97
C LEU A 98 -11.37 20.08 7.19
N LYS A 99 -12.63 20.25 6.85
CA LYS A 99 -13.40 19.29 6.05
C LYS A 99 -13.40 19.68 4.56
N ASP A 100 -13.75 18.71 3.71
CA ASP A 100 -13.88 18.93 2.27
C ASP A 100 -15.05 19.87 1.95
N PRO A 101 -14.79 21.12 1.47
CA PRO A 101 -15.83 22.12 1.21
C PRO A 101 -16.76 21.76 0.05
N THR A 102 -16.37 20.80 -0.81
CA THR A 102 -17.21 20.36 -1.94
C THR A 102 -18.42 19.57 -1.49
N ARG A 103 -18.40 19.03 -0.26
CA ARG A 103 -19.49 18.24 0.32
C ARG A 103 -20.14 18.87 1.54
N ASP A 104 -19.44 19.76 2.22
CA ASP A 104 -19.95 20.51 3.35
C ASP A 104 -19.54 21.98 3.21
N PRO A 105 -20.28 22.80 2.43
CA PRO A 105 -19.94 24.20 2.17
C PRO A 105 -19.90 25.07 3.45
N PHE A 106 -20.57 24.61 4.51
CA PHE A 106 -20.62 25.34 5.79
C PHE A 106 -19.48 24.94 6.74
N ALA A 107 -18.71 23.89 6.40
CA ALA A 107 -17.59 23.44 7.22
C ALA A 107 -16.47 24.50 7.35
N LEU A 108 -16.32 25.38 6.36
CA LEU A 108 -15.35 26.48 6.39
C LEU A 108 -15.78 27.63 7.33
N ALA A 109 -17.07 27.79 7.58
CA ALA A 109 -17.58 28.91 8.40
C ALA A 109 -17.37 28.66 9.92
N GLY A 110 -17.29 27.41 10.35
CA GLY A 110 -17.06 27.04 11.75
C GLY A 110 -15.60 26.95 12.16
N ASP A 111 -14.69 26.79 11.19
CA ASP A 111 -13.25 26.58 11.44
C ASP A 111 -12.42 27.89 11.39
N LEU A 112 -13.04 29.03 11.08
CA LEU A 112 -12.41 30.37 10.98
C LEU A 112 -12.70 31.28 12.17
N SER A 113 -13.42 30.81 13.18
CA SER A 113 -13.72 31.59 14.41
C SER A 113 -12.81 31.22 15.57
#